data_2f212ace0b6d376d9b247996a83789a2
#
_entry.id   2f212ace0b6d376d9b247996a83789a2
#
_cell.length_a   1.000
_cell.length_b   1.000
_cell.length_c   1.000
_cell.angle_alpha   90.00
_cell.angle_beta   90.00
_cell.angle_gamma   90.00
#
_symmetry.space_group_name_H-M   'P 1'
#
loop_
_entity.id
_entity.type
_entity.pdbx_description
1 polymer ?
#
loop_
_entity_poly.entity_id
_entity_poly.type
_entity_poly.pdbx_seq_one_letter_code
_entity_poly.pdbx_strand_id
1 'polypeptide(L)'
;KLNIALVHCNFNLRGDESDADEDFVLQLAEDLNLEVFIESFDTKTYAKDHQLSTQMAARDLRYAWFNELMHQLHFDYLLTAHHADDNLETFLINLSRGTGLEGLIGIPEINGTIVRPLLAFSRQELEVYAIENKISWREDSSNITTKYLRNKIRHDVIPALKEANPQVLQNFNKTLSFLQDSNEIIEDRIVEIQKKVVSVEEDMIRMNIKKIQKLSNPKAYLYQLLKDFNFTEWDDVTALLTAQSGKQVFSETHRLLK
;
A
#
# COMPACT_ATOMS: atom_id res chain seq x y z
N LYS A 1 7.19 1.86 28.98
CA LYS A 1 6.51 0.57 28.74
C LYS A 1 5.57 0.79 27.58
N LEU A 2 5.62 -0.06 26.56
CA LEU A 2 4.66 -0.01 25.45
C LEU A 2 3.32 -0.59 25.94
N ASN A 3 2.21 0.03 25.53
CA ASN A 3 0.89 -0.53 25.62
C ASN A 3 0.59 -1.26 24.32
N ILE A 4 0.40 -2.58 24.37
CA ILE A 4 0.24 -3.43 23.20
C ILE A 4 -1.08 -4.19 23.33
N ALA A 5 -1.85 -4.23 22.25
CA ALA A 5 -3.02 -5.10 22.10
C ALA A 5 -2.94 -5.88 20.80
N LEU A 6 -3.60 -7.01 20.74
CA LEU A 6 -3.76 -7.80 19.52
C LEU A 6 -5.09 -7.44 18.85
N VAL A 7 -5.10 -7.52 17.53
CA VAL A 7 -6.30 -7.26 16.72
C VAL A 7 -6.45 -8.35 15.67
N HIS A 8 -7.63 -8.96 15.57
CA HIS A 8 -7.93 -10.02 14.60
C HIS A 8 -9.25 -9.77 13.87
N CYS A 9 -9.25 -9.99 12.55
CA CYS A 9 -10.42 -9.92 11.69
C CYS A 9 -10.82 -11.33 11.25
N ASN A 10 -11.96 -11.83 11.70
CA ASN A 10 -12.56 -13.03 11.15
C ASN A 10 -13.47 -12.66 9.97
N PHE A 11 -13.04 -12.97 8.75
CA PHE A 11 -13.78 -12.65 7.53
C PHE A 11 -14.83 -13.69 7.13
N ASN A 12 -14.99 -14.78 7.87
CA ASN A 12 -15.92 -15.88 7.62
C ASN A 12 -15.82 -16.47 6.19
N LEU A 13 -14.60 -16.53 5.65
CA LEU A 13 -14.37 -16.98 4.28
C LEU A 13 -13.94 -18.44 4.17
N ARG A 14 -13.46 -19.05 5.27
CA ARG A 14 -12.89 -20.40 5.30
C ARG A 14 -13.57 -21.33 6.30
N GLY A 15 -14.76 -20.96 6.84
CA GLY A 15 -15.47 -21.75 7.82
C GLY A 15 -14.60 -22.06 9.05
N ASP A 16 -14.56 -23.32 9.48
CA ASP A 16 -13.85 -23.80 10.67
C ASP A 16 -12.37 -23.35 10.74
N GLU A 17 -11.70 -23.14 9.60
CA GLU A 17 -10.33 -22.62 9.61
C GLU A 17 -10.26 -21.16 10.06
N SER A 18 -11.25 -20.33 9.69
CA SER A 18 -11.32 -18.95 10.15
C SER A 18 -11.54 -18.87 11.66
N ASP A 19 -12.37 -19.76 12.20
CA ASP A 19 -12.66 -19.84 13.62
C ASP A 19 -11.43 -20.37 14.39
N ALA A 20 -10.73 -21.36 13.85
CA ALA A 20 -9.49 -21.87 14.44
C ALA A 20 -8.34 -20.85 14.44
N ASP A 21 -8.31 -19.91 13.46
CA ASP A 21 -7.35 -18.78 13.49
C ASP A 21 -7.72 -17.77 14.57
N GLU A 22 -9.00 -17.51 14.78
CA GLU A 22 -9.50 -16.66 15.87
C GLU A 22 -9.15 -17.26 17.23
N ASP A 23 -9.43 -18.54 17.46
CA ASP A 23 -9.08 -19.28 18.68
C ASP A 23 -7.57 -19.21 18.96
N PHE A 24 -6.75 -19.35 17.93
CA PHE A 24 -5.30 -19.24 18.07
C PHE A 24 -4.88 -17.84 18.56
N VAL A 25 -5.48 -16.78 18.04
CA VAL A 25 -5.16 -15.40 18.46
C VAL A 25 -5.66 -15.15 19.89
N LEU A 26 -6.82 -15.66 20.26
CA LEU A 26 -7.32 -15.60 21.64
C LEU A 26 -6.37 -16.27 22.63
N GLN A 27 -5.92 -17.51 22.32
CA GLN A 27 -4.97 -18.22 23.16
C GLN A 27 -3.63 -17.48 23.27
N LEU A 28 -3.13 -16.92 22.16
CA LEU A 28 -1.91 -16.13 22.16
C LEU A 28 -2.02 -14.88 23.04
N ALA A 29 -3.17 -14.21 23.02
CA ALA A 29 -3.44 -13.05 23.86
C ALA A 29 -3.44 -13.43 25.35
N GLU A 30 -4.04 -14.56 25.70
CA GLU A 30 -4.05 -15.10 27.07
C GLU A 30 -2.63 -15.44 27.54
N ASP A 31 -1.87 -16.17 26.74
CA ASP A 31 -0.50 -16.60 27.04
C ASP A 31 0.45 -15.40 27.26
N LEU A 32 0.24 -14.32 26.51
CA LEU A 32 1.02 -13.09 26.59
C LEU A 32 0.46 -12.05 27.59
N ASN A 33 -0.71 -12.33 28.17
CA ASN A 33 -1.46 -11.40 29.01
C ASN A 33 -1.65 -10.02 28.34
N LEU A 34 -2.15 -10.05 27.08
CA LEU A 34 -2.43 -8.87 26.28
C LEU A 34 -3.95 -8.73 26.06
N GLU A 35 -4.41 -7.50 25.88
CA GLU A 35 -5.73 -7.22 25.38
C GLU A 35 -5.85 -7.69 23.92
N VAL A 36 -7.04 -8.18 23.55
CA VAL A 36 -7.34 -8.61 22.19
C VAL A 36 -8.70 -8.07 21.76
N PHE A 37 -8.74 -7.58 20.52
CA PHE A 37 -9.98 -7.11 19.88
C PHE A 37 -10.23 -8.00 18.65
N ILE A 38 -11.43 -8.51 18.54
CA ILE A 38 -11.83 -9.39 17.44
C ILE A 38 -13.10 -8.83 16.82
N GLU A 39 -13.15 -8.83 15.49
CA GLU A 39 -14.34 -8.46 14.72
C GLU A 39 -14.60 -9.52 13.66
N SER A 40 -15.87 -9.93 13.58
CA SER A 40 -16.34 -10.94 12.63
C SER A 40 -17.19 -10.27 11.55
N PHE A 41 -16.81 -10.46 10.28
CA PHE A 41 -17.41 -9.78 9.14
C PHE A 41 -18.21 -10.71 8.24
N ASP A 42 -19.37 -10.27 7.76
CA ASP A 42 -20.03 -10.85 6.59
C ASP A 42 -19.42 -10.28 5.31
N THR A 43 -18.20 -10.74 5.01
CA THR A 43 -17.42 -10.24 3.87
C THR A 43 -18.09 -10.51 2.53
N LYS A 44 -18.87 -11.59 2.40
CA LYS A 44 -19.54 -11.94 1.14
C LYS A 44 -20.68 -10.98 0.81
N THR A 45 -21.50 -10.65 1.80
CA THR A 45 -22.56 -9.64 1.64
C THR A 45 -21.97 -8.27 1.35
N TYR A 46 -20.97 -7.85 2.11
CA TYR A 46 -20.28 -6.58 1.86
C TYR A 46 -19.70 -6.49 0.44
N ALA A 47 -19.00 -7.54 -0.02
CA ALA A 47 -18.42 -7.59 -1.37
C ALA A 47 -19.48 -7.44 -2.46
N LYS A 48 -20.65 -8.09 -2.29
CA LYS A 48 -21.77 -8.02 -3.23
C LYS A 48 -22.39 -6.62 -3.27
N ASP A 49 -22.67 -6.05 -2.12
CA ASP A 49 -23.34 -4.75 -2.01
C ASP A 49 -22.50 -3.58 -2.54
N HIS A 50 -21.17 -3.68 -2.40
CA HIS A 50 -20.22 -2.68 -2.88
C HIS A 50 -19.57 -3.02 -4.23
N GLN A 51 -19.99 -4.12 -4.89
CA GLN A 51 -19.45 -4.59 -6.18
C GLN A 51 -17.92 -4.78 -6.17
N LEU A 52 -17.39 -5.26 -5.05
CA LEU A 52 -15.97 -5.49 -4.84
C LEU A 52 -15.61 -6.97 -4.99
N SER A 53 -14.35 -7.25 -5.30
CA SER A 53 -13.82 -8.60 -5.10
C SER A 53 -13.77 -8.91 -3.60
N THR A 54 -13.89 -10.20 -3.23
CA THR A 54 -13.83 -10.64 -1.83
C THR A 54 -12.56 -10.16 -1.12
N GLN A 55 -11.41 -10.10 -1.83
CA GLN A 55 -10.15 -9.62 -1.28
C GLN A 55 -10.18 -8.11 -1.01
N MET A 56 -10.76 -7.31 -1.92
CA MET A 56 -10.92 -5.87 -1.71
C MET A 56 -11.88 -5.61 -0.56
N ALA A 57 -13.01 -6.33 -0.50
CA ALA A 57 -13.96 -6.22 0.59
C ALA A 57 -13.34 -6.53 1.96
N ALA A 58 -12.59 -7.64 2.06
CA ALA A 58 -11.87 -7.99 3.29
C ALA A 58 -10.82 -6.94 3.67
N ARG A 59 -10.15 -6.33 2.68
CA ARG A 59 -9.19 -5.26 2.92
C ARG A 59 -9.90 -3.99 3.43
N ASP A 60 -10.98 -3.57 2.79
CA ASP A 60 -11.72 -2.37 3.17
C ASP A 60 -12.28 -2.49 4.59
N LEU A 61 -12.95 -3.62 4.90
CA LEU A 61 -13.47 -3.92 6.22
C LEU A 61 -12.37 -3.90 7.29
N ARG A 62 -11.23 -4.53 7.01
CA ARG A 62 -10.08 -4.56 7.92
C ARG A 62 -9.59 -3.17 8.28
N TYR A 63 -9.29 -2.34 7.29
CA TYR A 63 -8.70 -1.03 7.54
C TYR A 63 -9.72 -0.02 8.09
N ALA A 64 -10.98 -0.12 7.70
CA ALA A 64 -12.05 0.67 8.29
C ALA A 64 -12.16 0.41 9.80
N TRP A 65 -12.24 -0.87 10.20
CA TRP A 65 -12.32 -1.25 11.60
C TRP A 65 -11.05 -0.92 12.39
N PHE A 66 -9.86 -1.15 11.82
CA PHE A 66 -8.60 -0.77 12.47
C PHE A 66 -8.54 0.73 12.76
N ASN A 67 -8.95 1.57 11.81
CA ASN A 67 -9.00 3.02 12.00
C ASN A 67 -9.99 3.41 13.11
N GLU A 68 -11.15 2.76 13.15
CA GLU A 68 -12.15 2.96 14.20
C GLU A 68 -11.59 2.62 15.59
N LEU A 69 -10.99 1.44 15.75
CA LEU A 69 -10.36 1.01 17.01
C LEU A 69 -9.24 1.95 17.46
N MET A 70 -8.36 2.32 16.55
CA MET A 70 -7.26 3.24 16.86
C MET A 70 -7.78 4.58 17.37
N HIS A 71 -8.84 5.09 16.75
CA HIS A 71 -9.45 6.36 17.18
C HIS A 71 -10.15 6.22 18.53
N GLN A 72 -10.93 5.16 18.73
CA GLN A 72 -11.70 4.95 19.96
C GLN A 72 -10.81 4.67 21.18
N LEU A 73 -9.75 3.89 20.99
CA LEU A 73 -8.88 3.40 22.06
C LEU A 73 -7.58 4.20 22.19
N HIS A 74 -7.40 5.23 21.36
CA HIS A 74 -6.23 6.12 21.36
C HIS A 74 -4.89 5.39 21.20
N PHE A 75 -4.84 4.39 20.29
CA PHE A 75 -3.57 3.78 19.89
C PHE A 75 -2.83 4.68 18.92
N ASP A 76 -1.52 4.82 19.12
CA ASP A 76 -0.65 5.64 18.26
C ASP A 76 -0.34 4.96 16.93
N TYR A 77 -0.14 3.64 16.93
CA TYR A 77 0.32 2.89 15.77
C TYR A 77 -0.40 1.54 15.61
N LEU A 78 -0.61 1.16 14.35
CA LEU A 78 -1.01 -0.16 13.93
C LEU A 78 0.19 -0.88 13.32
N LEU A 79 0.62 -2.00 13.91
CA LEU A 79 1.70 -2.80 13.37
C LEU A 79 1.16 -3.90 12.46
N THR A 80 1.76 -4.05 11.29
CA THR A 80 1.42 -5.12 10.34
C THR A 80 2.67 -5.92 9.98
N ALA A 81 2.52 -7.23 9.80
CA ALA A 81 3.61 -8.18 9.59
C ALA A 81 4.05 -8.33 8.13
N HIS A 82 4.02 -7.25 7.33
CA HIS A 82 4.61 -7.29 6.00
C HIS A 82 6.13 -7.46 6.10
N HIS A 83 6.69 -8.32 5.25
CA HIS A 83 8.11 -8.65 5.22
C HIS A 83 8.74 -8.38 3.84
N ALA A 84 10.05 -8.60 3.68
CA ALA A 84 10.78 -8.27 2.45
C ALA A 84 10.26 -9.02 1.21
N ASP A 85 9.80 -10.27 1.37
CA ASP A 85 9.23 -11.02 0.25
C ASP A 85 7.89 -10.41 -0.21
N ASP A 86 7.04 -9.91 0.70
CA ASP A 86 5.80 -9.19 0.33
C ASP A 86 6.11 -7.91 -0.46
N ASN A 87 7.22 -7.27 -0.14
CA ASN A 87 7.69 -6.09 -0.84
C ASN A 87 8.12 -6.43 -2.27
N LEU A 88 8.88 -7.52 -2.46
CA LEU A 88 9.24 -8.03 -3.78
C LEU A 88 8.01 -8.47 -4.59
N GLU A 89 7.04 -9.15 -3.96
CA GLU A 89 5.77 -9.49 -4.60
C GLU A 89 5.05 -8.24 -5.13
N THR A 90 4.93 -7.21 -4.31
CA THR A 90 4.26 -5.96 -4.65
C THR A 90 4.98 -5.24 -5.78
N PHE A 91 6.30 -5.18 -5.73
CA PHE A 91 7.13 -4.63 -6.80
C PHE A 91 6.88 -5.34 -8.14
N LEU A 92 6.92 -6.68 -8.16
CA LEU A 92 6.71 -7.47 -9.38
C LEU A 92 5.28 -7.33 -9.92
N ILE A 93 4.27 -7.27 -9.05
CA ILE A 93 2.88 -7.01 -9.43
C ILE A 93 2.77 -5.65 -10.12
N ASN A 94 3.30 -4.60 -9.50
CA ASN A 94 3.24 -3.25 -10.02
C ASN A 94 4.01 -3.12 -11.35
N LEU A 95 5.21 -3.70 -11.42
CA LEU A 95 6.00 -3.76 -12.65
C LEU A 95 5.22 -4.44 -13.79
N SER A 96 4.55 -5.56 -13.52
CA SER A 96 3.79 -6.31 -14.52
C SER A 96 2.55 -5.57 -15.04
N ARG A 97 2.03 -4.60 -14.26
CA ARG A 97 0.88 -3.77 -14.63
C ARG A 97 1.27 -2.48 -15.36
N GLY A 98 2.55 -2.16 -15.39
CA GLY A 98 3.04 -0.87 -15.86
C GLY A 98 2.77 0.22 -14.82
N THR A 99 3.82 0.71 -14.20
CA THR A 99 3.73 1.74 -13.15
C THR A 99 4.85 2.76 -13.29
N GLY A 100 4.66 3.94 -12.72
CA GLY A 100 5.71 4.92 -12.52
C GLY A 100 6.61 4.57 -11.32
N LEU A 101 7.55 5.46 -11.00
CA LEU A 101 8.51 5.30 -9.91
C LEU A 101 7.81 5.01 -8.57
N GLU A 102 6.72 5.69 -8.28
CA GLU A 102 5.95 5.54 -7.02
C GLU A 102 5.47 4.11 -6.76
N GLY A 103 5.07 3.38 -7.81
CA GLY A 103 4.70 1.98 -7.65
C GLY A 103 5.88 1.02 -7.53
N LEU A 104 7.13 1.50 -7.81
CA LEU A 104 8.36 0.72 -7.74
C LEU A 104 9.18 0.98 -6.48
N ILE A 105 8.88 2.00 -5.69
CA ILE A 105 9.59 2.30 -4.44
C ILE A 105 9.22 1.37 -3.28
N GLY A 106 8.37 0.38 -3.54
CA GLY A 106 8.00 -0.67 -2.59
C GLY A 106 6.91 -0.26 -1.60
N ILE A 107 6.74 -1.09 -0.58
CA ILE A 107 5.82 -0.85 0.53
C ILE A 107 6.52 0.07 1.53
N PRO A 108 5.94 1.22 1.92
CA PRO A 108 6.57 2.10 2.90
C PRO A 108 6.61 1.45 4.28
N GLU A 109 7.69 1.65 5.01
CA GLU A 109 7.82 1.18 6.40
C GLU A 109 6.79 1.84 7.32
N ILE A 110 6.54 3.12 7.09
CA ILE A 110 5.54 3.91 7.81
C ILE A 110 4.60 4.55 6.79
N ASN A 111 3.30 4.39 7.01
CA ASN A 111 2.26 5.05 6.22
C ASN A 111 1.16 5.55 7.15
N GLY A 112 1.22 6.84 7.49
CA GLY A 112 0.39 7.41 8.54
C GLY A 112 0.64 6.71 9.87
N THR A 113 -0.39 6.08 10.42
CA THR A 113 -0.32 5.33 11.67
C THR A 113 0.11 3.86 11.49
N ILE A 114 0.22 3.38 10.26
CA ILE A 114 0.56 1.98 9.98
C ILE A 114 2.09 1.84 9.91
N VAL A 115 2.65 0.95 10.73
CA VAL A 115 4.08 0.65 10.79
C VAL A 115 4.32 -0.82 10.44
N ARG A 116 5.41 -1.11 9.70
CA ARG A 116 5.77 -2.44 9.21
C ARG A 116 7.17 -2.83 9.66
N PRO A 117 7.33 -3.19 10.93
CA PRO A 117 8.66 -3.40 11.52
C PRO A 117 9.40 -4.60 10.94
N LEU A 118 8.69 -5.54 10.30
CA LEU A 118 9.29 -6.75 9.74
C LEU A 118 9.72 -6.60 8.26
N LEU A 119 9.54 -5.42 7.67
CA LEU A 119 9.78 -5.21 6.24
C LEU A 119 11.25 -5.39 5.82
N ALA A 120 12.17 -5.23 6.78
CA ALA A 120 13.61 -5.44 6.56
C ALA A 120 14.02 -6.93 6.52
N PHE A 121 13.17 -7.84 7.01
CA PHE A 121 13.48 -9.26 7.17
C PHE A 121 12.81 -10.08 6.07
N SER A 122 13.48 -11.13 5.60
CA SER A 122 12.89 -12.13 4.72
C SER A 122 11.94 -13.06 5.48
N ARG A 123 11.01 -13.69 4.76
CA ARG A 123 10.16 -14.73 5.31
C ARG A 123 11.00 -15.85 5.95
N GLN A 124 12.07 -16.26 5.31
CA GLN A 124 12.96 -17.31 5.82
C GLN A 124 13.61 -16.93 7.17
N GLU A 125 14.09 -15.70 7.30
CA GLU A 125 14.65 -15.22 8.57
C GLU A 125 13.61 -15.21 9.68
N LEU A 126 12.38 -14.81 9.39
CA LEU A 126 11.26 -14.82 10.34
C LEU A 126 10.89 -16.26 10.77
N GLU A 127 10.85 -17.21 9.84
CA GLU A 127 10.59 -18.62 10.14
C GLU A 127 11.68 -19.23 11.00
N VAL A 128 12.96 -18.95 10.70
CA VAL A 128 14.09 -19.39 11.53
C VAL A 128 14.00 -18.81 12.94
N TYR A 129 13.74 -17.50 13.05
CA TYR A 129 13.55 -16.84 14.33
C TYR A 129 12.40 -17.47 15.13
N ALA A 130 11.28 -17.75 14.51
CA ALA A 130 10.13 -18.36 15.18
C ALA A 130 10.46 -19.77 15.70
N ILE A 131 11.16 -20.59 14.91
CA ILE A 131 11.60 -21.95 15.32
C ILE A 131 12.57 -21.86 16.51
N GLU A 132 13.60 -21.02 16.43
CA GLU A 132 14.62 -20.87 17.47
C GLU A 132 14.02 -20.39 18.81
N ASN A 133 13.00 -19.51 18.72
CA ASN A 133 12.32 -18.95 19.90
C ASN A 133 11.07 -19.73 20.30
N LYS A 134 10.77 -20.88 19.63
CA LYS A 134 9.60 -21.73 19.91
C LYS A 134 8.28 -20.97 19.82
N ILE A 135 8.20 -20.02 18.89
CA ILE A 135 6.97 -19.27 18.60
C ILE A 135 6.10 -20.14 17.69
N SER A 136 4.89 -20.41 18.12
CA SER A 136 3.89 -21.11 17.32
C SER A 136 3.25 -20.17 16.30
N TRP A 137 2.93 -20.69 15.12
CA TRP A 137 2.17 -19.96 14.10
C TRP A 137 1.20 -20.89 13.39
N ARG A 138 0.28 -20.30 12.62
CA ARG A 138 -0.65 -21.04 11.75
C ARG A 138 -0.39 -20.67 10.29
N GLU A 139 -0.48 -21.67 9.41
CA GLU A 139 -0.41 -21.45 7.95
C GLU A 139 -1.81 -21.14 7.42
N ASP A 140 -1.91 -20.09 6.63
CA ASP A 140 -3.17 -19.75 5.94
C ASP A 140 -3.30 -20.58 4.66
N SER A 141 -4.27 -21.51 4.64
CA SER A 141 -4.53 -22.41 3.51
C SER A 141 -4.87 -21.65 2.21
N SER A 142 -5.38 -20.42 2.29
CA SER A 142 -5.66 -19.60 1.12
C SER A 142 -4.40 -19.20 0.33
N ASN A 143 -3.23 -19.26 0.96
CA ASN A 143 -1.96 -19.02 0.32
C ASN A 143 -1.58 -20.07 -0.74
N ILE A 144 -2.17 -21.26 -0.69
CA ILE A 144 -1.82 -22.38 -1.60
C ILE A 144 -2.42 -22.18 -3.01
N THR A 145 -3.48 -21.40 -3.14
CA THR A 145 -4.18 -21.27 -4.43
C THR A 145 -3.44 -20.32 -5.39
N THR A 146 -3.12 -20.78 -6.60
CA THR A 146 -2.48 -19.95 -7.65
C THR A 146 -3.48 -19.12 -8.49
N LYS A 147 -4.75 -19.07 -8.09
CA LYS A 147 -5.81 -18.34 -8.80
C LYS A 147 -5.52 -16.83 -8.94
N TYR A 148 -4.79 -16.28 -7.97
CA TYR A 148 -4.51 -14.84 -7.90
C TYR A 148 -3.08 -14.55 -8.35
N LEU A 149 -2.88 -13.41 -9.04
CA LEU A 149 -1.57 -12.99 -9.54
C LEU A 149 -0.50 -12.97 -8.43
N ARG A 150 -0.87 -12.51 -7.22
CA ARG A 150 0.06 -12.46 -6.08
C ARG A 150 0.56 -13.85 -5.70
N ASN A 151 -0.33 -14.81 -5.58
CA ASN A 151 0.03 -16.18 -5.25
C ASN A 151 0.87 -16.83 -6.36
N LYS A 152 0.58 -16.53 -7.64
CA LYS A 152 1.40 -17.00 -8.75
C LYS A 152 2.82 -16.42 -8.70
N ILE A 153 2.96 -15.14 -8.38
CA ILE A 153 4.29 -14.52 -8.20
C ILE A 153 5.03 -15.17 -7.03
N ARG A 154 4.34 -15.39 -5.90
CA ARG A 154 4.90 -16.00 -4.69
C ARG A 154 5.39 -17.42 -4.92
N HIS A 155 4.61 -18.25 -5.64
CA HIS A 155 4.89 -19.68 -5.78
C HIS A 155 5.72 -20.03 -7.02
N ASP A 156 5.59 -19.29 -8.11
CA ASP A 156 6.23 -19.64 -9.38
C ASP A 156 7.40 -18.70 -9.70
N VAL A 157 7.22 -17.38 -9.53
CA VAL A 157 8.20 -16.39 -10.02
C VAL A 157 9.33 -16.16 -9.02
N ILE A 158 8.99 -15.88 -7.75
CA ILE A 158 10.02 -15.59 -6.74
C ILE A 158 10.93 -16.78 -6.46
N PRO A 159 10.44 -18.03 -6.34
CA PRO A 159 11.34 -19.19 -6.21
C PRO A 159 12.29 -19.34 -7.37
N ALA A 160 11.81 -19.18 -8.62
CA ALA A 160 12.68 -19.25 -9.81
C ALA A 160 13.75 -18.13 -9.82
N LEU A 161 13.40 -16.92 -9.38
CA LEU A 161 14.36 -15.83 -9.22
C LEU A 161 15.41 -16.13 -8.14
N LYS A 162 14.99 -16.71 -7.00
CA LYS A 162 15.90 -17.10 -5.90
C LYS A 162 16.82 -18.26 -6.32
N GLU A 163 16.32 -19.20 -7.12
CA GLU A 163 17.14 -20.28 -7.69
C GLU A 163 18.20 -19.73 -8.65
N ALA A 164 17.80 -18.84 -9.56
CA ALA A 164 18.73 -18.21 -10.50
C ALA A 164 19.76 -17.30 -9.82
N ASN A 165 19.35 -16.61 -8.75
CA ASN A 165 20.21 -15.72 -7.97
C ASN A 165 19.80 -15.77 -6.48
N PRO A 166 20.52 -16.53 -5.62
CA PRO A 166 20.22 -16.61 -4.19
C PRO A 166 20.24 -15.26 -3.45
N GLN A 167 20.94 -14.26 -4.02
CA GLN A 167 21.02 -12.91 -3.44
C GLN A 167 19.95 -11.96 -3.96
N VAL A 168 18.95 -12.46 -4.72
CA VAL A 168 17.95 -11.61 -5.38
C VAL A 168 17.23 -10.67 -4.42
N LEU A 169 16.90 -11.13 -3.21
CA LEU A 169 16.19 -10.31 -2.22
C LEU A 169 17.08 -9.17 -1.67
N GLN A 170 18.34 -9.45 -1.41
CA GLN A 170 19.32 -8.44 -1.00
C GLN A 170 19.54 -7.39 -2.10
N ASN A 171 19.71 -7.86 -3.35
CA ASN A 171 19.87 -6.98 -4.49
C ASN A 171 18.61 -6.14 -4.76
N PHE A 172 17.45 -6.74 -4.56
CA PHE A 172 16.17 -6.03 -4.63
C PHE A 172 16.07 -4.91 -3.59
N ASN A 173 16.38 -5.19 -2.31
CA ASN A 173 16.36 -4.17 -1.25
C ASN A 173 17.33 -3.02 -1.55
N LYS A 174 18.52 -3.34 -2.10
CA LYS A 174 19.47 -2.33 -2.55
C LYS A 174 18.91 -1.49 -3.72
N THR A 175 18.26 -2.13 -4.67
CA THR A 175 17.60 -1.43 -5.79
C THR A 175 16.49 -0.52 -5.29
N LEU A 176 15.68 -1.00 -4.33
CA LEU A 176 14.64 -0.19 -3.70
C LEU A 176 15.21 1.08 -3.06
N SER A 177 16.30 0.97 -2.29
CA SER A 177 16.95 2.13 -1.69
C SER A 177 17.32 3.15 -2.75
N PHE A 178 17.93 2.76 -3.87
CA PHE A 178 18.27 3.70 -4.95
C PHE A 178 17.04 4.35 -5.61
N LEU A 179 15.93 3.62 -5.72
CA LEU A 179 14.68 4.16 -6.25
C LEU A 179 14.05 5.15 -5.25
N GLN A 180 14.10 4.84 -3.96
CA GLN A 180 13.63 5.72 -2.89
C GLN A 180 14.44 7.02 -2.83
N ASP A 181 15.77 6.93 -2.83
CA ASP A 181 16.67 8.10 -2.89
C ASP A 181 16.36 8.98 -4.12
N SER A 182 16.12 8.35 -5.27
CA SER A 182 15.76 9.06 -6.49
C SER A 182 14.38 9.74 -6.39
N ASN A 183 13.44 9.10 -5.75
CA ASN A 183 12.10 9.65 -5.52
C ASN A 183 12.15 10.85 -4.57
N GLU A 184 12.96 10.81 -3.52
CA GLU A 184 13.16 11.92 -2.59
C GLU A 184 13.68 13.17 -3.32
N ILE A 185 14.68 13.02 -4.20
CA ILE A 185 15.18 14.12 -5.04
C ILE A 185 14.07 14.70 -5.94
N ILE A 186 13.21 13.82 -6.49
CA ILE A 186 12.07 14.27 -7.31
C ILE A 186 11.07 15.04 -6.46
N GLU A 187 10.73 14.56 -5.28
CA GLU A 187 9.78 15.21 -4.37
C GLU A 187 10.29 16.59 -3.94
N ASP A 188 11.55 16.71 -3.55
CA ASP A 188 12.18 18.00 -3.25
C ASP A 188 12.05 18.98 -4.42
N ARG A 189 12.32 18.49 -5.64
CA ARG A 189 12.17 19.31 -6.84
C ARG A 189 10.74 19.72 -7.11
N ILE A 190 9.77 18.83 -6.88
CA ILE A 190 8.35 19.16 -7.05
C ILE A 190 7.89 20.21 -6.05
N VAL A 191 8.29 20.11 -4.79
CA VAL A 191 8.00 21.12 -3.75
C VAL A 191 8.57 22.50 -4.15
N GLU A 192 9.79 22.53 -4.69
CA GLU A 192 10.38 23.78 -5.18
C GLU A 192 9.61 24.39 -6.36
N ILE A 193 9.18 23.55 -7.31
CA ILE A 193 8.39 23.97 -8.46
C ILE A 193 7.00 24.42 -8.03
N GLN A 194 6.36 23.68 -7.15
CA GLN A 194 5.03 24.02 -6.62
C GLN A 194 4.99 25.44 -6.05
N LYS A 195 5.98 25.81 -5.23
CA LYS A 195 6.11 27.18 -4.68
C LYS A 195 6.21 28.25 -5.77
N LYS A 196 6.73 27.91 -6.97
CA LYS A 196 6.94 28.86 -8.07
C LYS A 196 5.72 28.97 -9.01
N VAL A 197 4.96 27.88 -9.16
CA VAL A 197 3.92 27.79 -10.20
C VAL A 197 2.51 27.71 -9.65
N VAL A 198 2.33 27.38 -8.36
CA VAL A 198 1.02 27.22 -7.71
C VAL A 198 0.78 28.38 -6.77
N SER A 199 -0.43 28.90 -6.74
CA SER A 199 -0.97 29.80 -5.72
C SER A 199 -2.34 29.30 -5.27
N VAL A 200 -2.65 29.47 -3.99
CA VAL A 200 -3.96 29.14 -3.40
C VAL A 200 -4.68 30.45 -3.15
N GLU A 201 -5.90 30.57 -3.66
CA GLU A 201 -6.76 31.73 -3.48
C GLU A 201 -8.15 31.23 -3.05
N GLU A 202 -8.56 31.53 -1.81
CA GLU A 202 -9.82 31.05 -1.23
C GLU A 202 -10.02 29.54 -1.46
N ASP A 203 -10.99 29.16 -2.29
CA ASP A 203 -11.32 27.76 -2.59
C ASP A 203 -10.70 27.25 -3.91
N MET A 204 -9.75 27.97 -4.48
CA MET A 204 -9.16 27.64 -5.78
C MET A 204 -7.64 27.51 -5.73
N ILE A 205 -7.15 26.48 -6.40
CA ILE A 205 -5.72 26.31 -6.69
C ILE A 205 -5.44 26.85 -8.09
N ARG A 206 -4.61 27.86 -8.20
CA ARG A 206 -4.20 28.43 -9.49
C ARG A 206 -2.80 27.98 -9.88
N MET A 207 -2.64 27.65 -11.16
CA MET A 207 -1.36 27.19 -11.72
C MET A 207 -0.91 28.13 -12.84
N ASN A 208 0.35 28.55 -12.79
CA ASN A 208 0.92 29.43 -13.82
C ASN A 208 1.37 28.64 -15.04
N ILE A 209 0.52 28.56 -16.06
CA ILE A 209 0.75 27.80 -17.30
C ILE A 209 2.06 28.21 -17.97
N LYS A 210 2.34 29.52 -18.09
CA LYS A 210 3.57 30.01 -18.76
C LYS A 210 4.84 29.55 -18.06
N LYS A 211 4.82 29.43 -16.74
CA LYS A 211 5.95 28.90 -15.98
C LYS A 211 6.07 27.39 -16.15
N ILE A 212 4.94 26.65 -16.13
CA ILE A 212 4.93 25.20 -16.35
C ILE A 212 5.45 24.85 -17.74
N GLN A 213 5.02 25.57 -18.79
CA GLN A 213 5.47 25.34 -20.15
C GLN A 213 6.99 25.54 -20.36
N LYS A 214 7.66 26.28 -19.47
CA LYS A 214 9.13 26.49 -19.51
C LYS A 214 9.93 25.39 -18.79
N LEU A 215 9.26 24.45 -18.11
CA LEU A 215 9.94 23.35 -17.47
C LEU A 215 10.45 22.34 -18.49
N SER A 216 11.45 21.54 -18.13
CA SER A 216 12.09 20.57 -19.02
C SER A 216 11.13 19.49 -19.54
N ASN A 217 10.14 19.11 -18.75
CA ASN A 217 9.11 18.15 -19.12
C ASN A 217 7.76 18.55 -18.50
N PRO A 218 7.00 19.47 -19.13
CA PRO A 218 5.74 20.00 -18.59
C PRO A 218 4.72 18.91 -18.25
N LYS A 219 4.62 17.85 -19.06
CA LYS A 219 3.70 16.70 -18.82
C LYS A 219 4.04 16.00 -17.51
N ALA A 220 5.30 15.69 -17.28
CA ALA A 220 5.75 15.00 -16.05
C ALA A 220 5.54 15.87 -14.80
N TYR A 221 5.82 17.17 -14.90
CA TYR A 221 5.57 18.10 -13.79
C TYR A 221 4.09 18.27 -13.50
N LEU A 222 3.22 18.34 -14.52
CA LEU A 222 1.77 18.36 -14.32
C LEU A 222 1.27 17.11 -13.61
N TYR A 223 1.76 15.94 -14.04
CA TYR A 223 1.44 14.68 -13.37
C TYR A 223 1.78 14.76 -11.89
N GLN A 224 3.00 15.11 -11.55
CA GLN A 224 3.46 15.18 -10.15
C GLN A 224 2.71 16.24 -9.32
N LEU A 225 2.29 17.35 -9.91
CA LEU A 225 1.54 18.40 -9.23
C LEU A 225 0.05 18.07 -9.04
N LEU A 226 -0.50 17.15 -9.85
CA LEU A 226 -1.94 16.87 -9.90
C LEU A 226 -2.32 15.41 -9.59
N LYS A 227 -1.34 14.53 -9.34
CA LYS A 227 -1.60 13.09 -9.12
C LYS A 227 -2.59 12.79 -7.98
N ASP A 228 -2.60 13.63 -6.93
CA ASP A 228 -3.44 13.47 -5.75
C ASP A 228 -4.89 13.99 -5.96
N PHE A 229 -5.19 14.56 -7.13
CA PHE A 229 -6.51 15.10 -7.47
C PHE A 229 -7.38 14.15 -8.31
N ASN A 230 -7.03 12.86 -8.40
CA ASN A 230 -7.79 11.79 -9.06
C ASN A 230 -8.07 12.00 -10.55
N PHE A 231 -7.22 12.73 -11.29
CA PHE A 231 -7.32 12.82 -12.74
C PHE A 231 -6.82 11.53 -13.40
N THR A 232 -7.56 11.00 -14.38
CA THR A 232 -7.25 9.79 -15.16
C THR A 232 -6.82 10.11 -16.58
N GLU A 233 -7.41 11.16 -17.20
CA GLU A 233 -7.21 11.54 -18.60
C GLU A 233 -5.99 12.47 -18.75
N TRP A 234 -4.78 11.92 -18.57
CA TRP A 234 -3.54 12.70 -18.51
C TRP A 234 -3.17 13.41 -19.82
N ASP A 235 -3.61 12.89 -20.97
CA ASP A 235 -3.40 13.54 -22.25
C ASP A 235 -4.27 14.81 -22.35
N ASP A 236 -5.51 14.77 -21.89
CA ASP A 236 -6.41 15.92 -21.83
C ASP A 236 -5.92 16.96 -20.81
N VAL A 237 -5.47 16.53 -19.63
CA VAL A 237 -4.83 17.41 -18.64
C VAL A 237 -3.63 18.15 -19.27
N THR A 238 -2.78 17.43 -20.00
CA THR A 238 -1.62 18.01 -20.66
C THR A 238 -2.03 18.98 -21.79
N ALA A 239 -3.06 18.63 -22.55
CA ALA A 239 -3.56 19.48 -23.63
C ALA A 239 -4.09 20.84 -23.14
N LEU A 240 -4.53 20.95 -21.88
CA LEU A 240 -4.94 22.24 -21.31
C LEU A 240 -3.82 23.29 -21.34
N LEU A 241 -2.55 22.92 -21.31
CA LEU A 241 -1.45 23.86 -21.39
C LEU A 241 -1.52 24.75 -22.64
N THR A 242 -2.01 24.22 -23.75
CA THR A 242 -2.10 24.89 -25.05
C THR A 242 -3.52 25.17 -25.52
N ALA A 243 -4.55 24.63 -24.85
CA ALA A 243 -5.95 24.79 -25.20
C ALA A 243 -6.41 26.26 -25.13
N GLN A 244 -7.60 26.57 -25.66
CA GLN A 244 -8.27 27.86 -25.46
C GLN A 244 -8.82 28.00 -24.03
N SER A 245 -8.95 29.25 -23.57
CA SER A 245 -9.61 29.55 -22.29
C SER A 245 -11.03 29.00 -22.25
N GLY A 246 -11.44 28.46 -21.12
CA GLY A 246 -12.75 27.82 -20.92
C GLY A 246 -12.76 26.31 -21.12
N LYS A 247 -11.67 25.69 -21.64
CA LYS A 247 -11.55 24.23 -21.69
C LYS A 247 -11.41 23.65 -20.27
N GLN A 248 -12.04 22.49 -20.04
CA GLN A 248 -12.11 21.85 -18.73
C GLN A 248 -11.80 20.36 -18.83
N VAL A 249 -11.21 19.83 -17.76
CA VAL A 249 -11.04 18.40 -17.51
C VAL A 249 -11.55 18.11 -16.11
N PHE A 250 -12.27 17.01 -15.93
CA PHE A 250 -12.86 16.63 -14.65
C PHE A 250 -12.20 15.36 -14.13
N SER A 251 -12.01 15.31 -12.83
CA SER A 251 -11.84 14.07 -12.08
C SER A 251 -13.10 13.79 -11.25
N GLU A 252 -13.12 12.71 -10.51
CA GLU A 252 -14.23 12.39 -9.59
C GLU A 252 -14.41 13.48 -8.50
N THR A 253 -13.34 14.15 -8.13
CA THR A 253 -13.30 15.07 -6.98
C THR A 253 -13.02 16.52 -7.36
N HIS A 254 -12.39 16.77 -8.51
CA HIS A 254 -11.88 18.09 -8.88
C HIS A 254 -12.18 18.45 -10.34
N ARG A 255 -12.17 19.75 -10.61
CA ARG A 255 -12.27 20.32 -11.96
C ARG A 255 -11.04 21.17 -12.25
N LEU A 256 -10.38 20.88 -13.37
CA LEU A 256 -9.29 21.69 -13.90
C LEU A 256 -9.81 22.56 -15.03
N LEU A 257 -9.68 23.87 -14.91
CA LEU A 257 -10.15 24.88 -15.86
C LEU A 257 -8.98 25.69 -16.38
N LYS A 258 -8.96 25.91 -17.71
CA LYS A 258 -8.03 26.85 -18.32
C LYS A 258 -8.62 28.22 -18.51
#